data_9a616f47d7eae96fefcf50d2fc1dbe39
#
_entry.id   9a616f47d7eae96fefcf50d2fc1dbe39
#
_cell.length_a   1.000
_cell.length_b   1.000
_cell.length_c   1.000
_cell.angle_alpha   90.00
_cell.angle_beta   90.00
_cell.angle_gamma   90.00
#
_symmetry.space_group_name_H-M   'P 1'
#
loop_
_entity.id
_entity.type
_entity.pdbx_description
1 polymer ?
#
loop_
_entity_poly.entity_id
_entity_poly.type
_entity_poly.pdbx_seq_one_letter_code
_entity_poly.pdbx_strand_id
1 'polypeptide(L)'
;MKTLEKIAERLERFNPLQYHGRIPSNKRDPILERFKEDEDCSVILMSYGAGAVGLNLQFCEYVFLFDRWWNPAIEDQAINRAHRIGAKGAVTVTRMISTGTIEERIHQVLEEKRELFDMILSQAKGPAKSGLSQEDIFGLFQLKMPGSGDDLIGQVA
;
A
#
# COMPACT_ATOMS: atom_id res chain seq x y z
N MET A 1 -12.58 -10.11 1.79
CA MET A 1 -12.78 -11.47 1.26
C MET A 1 -13.83 -11.50 0.14
N LYS A 2 -15.06 -11.05 0.37
CA LYS A 2 -16.10 -10.97 -0.69
C LYS A 2 -15.63 -10.23 -1.96
N THR A 3 -14.79 -9.19 -1.82
CA THR A 3 -14.23 -8.43 -2.95
C THR A 3 -13.27 -9.30 -3.76
N LEU A 4 -12.36 -10.04 -3.10
CA LEU A 4 -11.42 -10.95 -3.77
C LEU A 4 -12.14 -12.03 -4.58
N GLU A 5 -13.19 -12.61 -4.01
CA GLU A 5 -14.01 -13.62 -4.67
C GLU A 5 -14.70 -13.06 -5.92
N LYS A 6 -15.30 -11.86 -5.81
CA LYS A 6 -15.91 -11.17 -6.96
C LYS A 6 -14.91 -10.81 -8.07
N ILE A 7 -13.71 -10.40 -7.69
CA ILE A 7 -12.64 -10.12 -8.67
C ILE A 7 -12.23 -11.42 -9.35
N ALA A 8 -12.08 -12.53 -8.60
CA ALA A 8 -11.74 -13.83 -9.18
C ALA A 8 -12.76 -14.29 -10.20
N GLU A 9 -14.06 -14.18 -9.90
CA GLU A 9 -15.14 -14.48 -10.85
C GLU A 9 -15.06 -13.66 -12.13
N ARG A 10 -14.76 -12.35 -12.01
CA ARG A 10 -14.63 -11.45 -13.18
C ARG A 10 -13.41 -11.73 -14.04
N LEU A 11 -12.36 -12.30 -13.43
CA LEU A 11 -11.10 -12.63 -14.06
C LEU A 11 -10.96 -14.12 -14.39
N GLU A 12 -12.05 -14.90 -14.36
CA GLU A 12 -12.04 -16.36 -14.56
C GLU A 12 -11.27 -16.77 -15.82
N ARG A 13 -11.39 -16.01 -16.91
CA ARG A 13 -10.67 -16.26 -18.17
C ARG A 13 -9.14 -16.24 -18.07
N PHE A 14 -8.58 -15.69 -16.98
CA PHE A 14 -7.14 -15.60 -16.72
C PHE A 14 -6.68 -16.61 -15.66
N ASN A 15 -7.52 -17.58 -15.28
CA ASN A 15 -7.26 -18.57 -14.24
C ASN A 15 -6.66 -17.97 -12.94
N PRO A 16 -7.34 -16.98 -12.31
CA PRO A 16 -6.78 -16.24 -11.19
C PRO A 16 -6.56 -17.15 -9.98
N LEU A 17 -5.35 -17.15 -9.45
CA LEU A 17 -5.06 -17.77 -8.18
C LEU A 17 -5.36 -16.81 -7.03
N GLN A 18 -5.77 -17.34 -5.90
CA GLN A 18 -6.03 -16.53 -4.70
C GLN A 18 -5.01 -16.82 -3.61
N TYR A 19 -4.48 -15.76 -2.98
CA TYR A 19 -3.51 -15.85 -1.89
C TYR A 19 -3.89 -14.90 -0.77
N HIS A 20 -4.40 -15.43 0.33
CA HIS A 20 -4.90 -14.63 1.45
C HIS A 20 -4.76 -15.35 2.80
N GLY A 21 -4.98 -14.65 3.90
CA GLY A 21 -4.73 -15.12 5.24
C GLY A 21 -5.53 -16.36 5.69
N ARG A 22 -6.66 -16.67 5.04
CA ARG A 22 -7.44 -17.87 5.32
C ARG A 22 -6.87 -19.15 4.70
N ILE A 23 -5.92 -19.02 3.76
CA ILE A 23 -5.27 -20.18 3.16
C ILE A 23 -4.24 -20.71 4.15
N PRO A 24 -4.31 -21.99 4.50
CA PRO A 24 -3.34 -22.64 5.37
C PRO A 24 -1.91 -22.47 4.85
N SER A 25 -0.94 -22.33 5.75
CA SER A 25 0.47 -22.07 5.39
C SER A 25 1.05 -23.13 4.45
N ASN A 26 0.70 -24.39 4.68
CA ASN A 26 1.16 -25.51 3.85
C ASN A 26 0.60 -25.53 2.41
N LYS A 27 -0.44 -24.73 2.12
CA LYS A 27 -1.00 -24.58 0.76
C LYS A 27 -0.53 -23.34 0.04
N ARG A 28 0.20 -22.45 0.72
CA ARG A 28 0.62 -21.16 0.16
C ARG A 28 1.76 -21.29 -0.83
N ASP A 29 2.77 -22.08 -0.50
CA ASP A 29 3.93 -22.29 -1.36
C ASP A 29 3.54 -22.96 -2.68
N PRO A 30 2.73 -24.02 -2.71
CA PRO A 30 2.21 -24.61 -3.96
C PRO A 30 1.45 -23.62 -4.85
N ILE A 31 0.72 -22.65 -4.27
CA ILE A 31 0.04 -21.61 -5.06
C ILE A 31 1.04 -20.70 -5.76
N LEU A 32 2.11 -20.33 -5.07
CA LEU A 32 3.16 -19.47 -5.64
C LEU A 32 3.98 -20.19 -6.70
N GLU A 33 4.29 -21.44 -6.48
CA GLU A 33 4.96 -22.30 -7.47
C GLU A 33 4.10 -22.44 -8.73
N ARG A 34 2.82 -22.73 -8.55
CA ARG A 34 1.88 -22.80 -9.67
C ARG A 34 1.78 -21.46 -10.42
N PHE A 35 1.69 -20.33 -9.73
CA PHE A 35 1.66 -19.01 -10.37
C PHE A 35 2.91 -18.71 -11.18
N LYS A 36 4.06 -19.24 -10.74
CA LYS A 36 5.34 -19.02 -11.41
C LYS A 36 5.53 -19.92 -12.63
N GLU A 37 4.99 -21.13 -12.60
CA GLU A 37 5.30 -22.19 -13.56
C GLU A 37 4.19 -22.46 -14.59
N ASP A 38 2.94 -22.15 -14.22
CA ASP A 38 1.76 -22.40 -15.05
C ASP A 38 1.45 -21.16 -15.91
N GLU A 39 1.79 -21.25 -17.20
CA GLU A 39 1.56 -20.16 -18.18
C GLU A 39 0.09 -19.79 -18.35
N ASP A 40 -0.84 -20.70 -18.03
CA ASP A 40 -2.27 -20.44 -18.06
C ASP A 40 -2.74 -19.59 -16.88
N CYS A 41 -1.94 -19.48 -15.83
CA CYS A 41 -2.22 -18.68 -14.62
C CYS A 41 -1.62 -17.28 -14.70
N SER A 42 -2.31 -16.34 -15.35
CA SER A 42 -1.77 -15.00 -15.58
C SER A 42 -1.96 -14.02 -14.41
N VAL A 43 -2.77 -14.35 -13.42
CA VAL A 43 -3.14 -13.43 -12.33
C VAL A 43 -3.11 -14.13 -10.97
N ILE A 44 -2.51 -13.47 -9.98
CA ILE A 44 -2.64 -13.84 -8.58
C ILE A 44 -3.31 -12.70 -7.80
N LEU A 45 -4.37 -13.00 -7.08
CA LEU A 45 -5.12 -12.08 -6.24
C LEU A 45 -4.66 -12.21 -4.80
N MET A 46 -4.15 -11.14 -4.23
CA MET A 46 -3.55 -11.16 -2.89
C MET A 46 -4.21 -10.16 -1.96
N SER A 47 -4.37 -10.50 -0.69
CA SER A 47 -4.66 -9.50 0.35
C SER A 47 -3.37 -8.86 0.83
N TYR A 48 -3.40 -7.57 1.20
CA TYR A 48 -2.23 -6.86 1.73
C TYR A 48 -1.58 -7.59 2.91
N GLY A 49 -2.38 -8.08 3.86
CA GLY A 49 -1.85 -8.79 5.03
C GLY A 49 -1.18 -10.12 4.70
N ALA A 50 -1.60 -10.81 3.64
CA ALA A 50 -0.95 -12.05 3.21
C ALA A 50 0.38 -11.80 2.49
N GLY A 51 0.48 -10.67 1.79
CA GLY A 51 1.70 -10.20 1.14
C GLY A 51 2.79 -9.74 2.12
N ALA A 52 2.49 -9.56 3.40
CA ALA A 52 3.47 -9.14 4.42
C ALA A 52 4.55 -10.20 4.70
N VAL A 53 4.29 -11.48 4.41
CA VAL A 53 5.23 -12.59 4.64
C VAL A 53 6.15 -12.74 3.42
N GLY A 54 7.35 -12.21 3.51
CA GLY A 54 8.56 -12.45 2.71
C GLY A 54 8.49 -13.05 1.29
N LEU A 55 7.37 -12.86 0.58
CA LEU A 55 7.14 -13.44 -0.74
C LEU A 55 8.10 -12.88 -1.79
N ASN A 56 8.52 -13.74 -2.71
CA ASN A 56 9.31 -13.34 -3.86
C ASN A 56 8.47 -13.41 -5.14
N LEU A 57 8.10 -12.23 -5.66
CA LEU A 57 7.32 -12.07 -6.89
C LEU A 57 8.11 -11.29 -7.96
N GLN A 58 9.44 -11.35 -7.94
CA GLN A 58 10.33 -10.61 -8.85
C GLN A 58 10.14 -10.95 -10.33
N PHE A 59 9.40 -12.01 -10.63
CA PHE A 59 9.03 -12.40 -11.98
C PHE A 59 7.76 -11.68 -12.48
N CYS A 60 7.07 -10.93 -11.62
CA CYS A 60 5.90 -10.15 -12.00
C CYS A 60 6.31 -8.78 -12.53
N GLU A 61 5.78 -8.40 -13.67
CA GLU A 61 6.01 -7.10 -14.32
C GLU A 61 4.90 -6.08 -14.02
N TYR A 62 3.75 -6.54 -13.55
CA TYR A 62 2.58 -5.71 -13.30
C TYR A 62 2.05 -5.91 -11.89
N VAL A 63 1.75 -4.80 -11.21
CA VAL A 63 1.11 -4.78 -9.89
C VAL A 63 -0.12 -3.87 -9.97
N PHE A 64 -1.28 -4.39 -9.58
CA PHE A 64 -2.52 -3.64 -9.50
C PHE A 64 -2.93 -3.50 -8.04
N LEU A 65 -2.97 -2.27 -7.53
CA LEU A 65 -3.50 -1.96 -6.20
C LEU A 65 -4.98 -1.62 -6.36
N PHE A 66 -5.85 -2.55 -5.97
CA PHE A 66 -7.29 -2.45 -6.18
C PHE A 66 -7.98 -1.55 -5.15
N ASP A 67 -7.56 -1.65 -3.88
CA ASP A 67 -8.04 -0.82 -2.78
C ASP A 67 -6.89 0.09 -2.29
N ARG A 68 -7.19 1.35 -1.96
CA ARG A 68 -6.23 2.24 -1.31
C ARG A 68 -6.11 1.91 0.17
N TRP A 69 -4.89 1.93 0.69
CA TRP A 69 -4.62 1.73 2.11
C TRP A 69 -4.20 3.04 2.77
N TRP A 70 -4.64 3.25 4.01
CA TRP A 70 -4.32 4.46 4.79
C TRP A 70 -2.84 4.69 5.01
N ASN A 71 -2.08 3.60 5.12
CA ASN A 71 -0.65 3.64 5.33
C ASN A 71 0.06 3.29 4.02
N PRO A 72 0.72 4.27 3.38
CA PRO A 72 1.43 4.05 2.13
C PRO A 72 2.54 3.00 2.25
N ALA A 73 3.13 2.82 3.43
CA ALA A 73 4.15 1.81 3.65
C ALA A 73 3.65 0.37 3.41
N ILE A 74 2.36 0.12 3.58
CA ILE A 74 1.76 -1.19 3.28
C ILE A 74 1.64 -1.39 1.77
N GLU A 75 1.29 -0.35 1.01
CA GLU A 75 1.29 -0.39 -0.45
C GLU A 75 2.72 -0.57 -0.99
N ASP A 76 3.67 0.19 -0.48
CA ASP A 76 5.08 0.09 -0.85
C ASP A 76 5.64 -1.31 -0.52
N GLN A 77 5.26 -1.89 0.61
CA GLN A 77 5.61 -3.25 0.96
C GLN A 77 5.05 -4.26 -0.04
N ALA A 78 3.80 -4.10 -0.48
CA ALA A 78 3.19 -4.96 -1.49
C ALA A 78 3.89 -4.82 -2.85
N ILE A 79 4.19 -3.59 -3.29
CA ILE A 79 4.92 -3.29 -4.52
C ILE A 79 6.32 -3.91 -4.48
N ASN A 80 7.03 -3.78 -3.36
CA ASN A 80 8.38 -4.28 -3.18
C ASN A 80 8.50 -5.82 -3.18
N ARG A 81 7.39 -6.55 -3.26
CA ARG A 81 7.41 -8.00 -3.52
C ARG A 81 7.75 -8.31 -4.97
N ALA A 82 7.27 -7.48 -5.89
CA ALA A 82 7.61 -7.56 -7.31
C ALA A 82 8.85 -6.72 -7.64
N HIS A 83 8.90 -5.48 -7.15
CA HIS A 83 10.02 -4.56 -7.35
C HIS A 83 11.06 -4.70 -6.22
N ARG A 84 12.00 -5.61 -6.38
CA ARG A 84 13.08 -5.87 -5.42
C ARG A 84 14.43 -5.82 -6.12
N ILE A 85 15.51 -5.58 -5.37
CA ILE A 85 16.89 -5.65 -5.89
C ILE A 85 17.09 -7.03 -6.53
N GLY A 86 17.40 -7.03 -7.84
CA GLY A 86 17.51 -8.26 -8.65
C GLY A 86 16.29 -8.57 -9.53
N ALA A 87 15.25 -7.74 -9.54
CA ALA A 87 14.17 -7.82 -10.53
C ALA A 87 14.76 -7.61 -11.95
N LYS A 88 14.33 -8.44 -12.91
CA LYS A 88 14.88 -8.46 -14.27
C LYS A 88 14.47 -7.26 -15.12
N GLY A 89 13.49 -6.46 -14.69
CA GLY A 89 12.94 -5.36 -15.46
C GLY A 89 12.18 -4.34 -14.61
N ALA A 90 11.61 -3.35 -15.29
CA ALA A 90 10.74 -2.37 -14.68
C ALA A 90 9.40 -3.01 -14.30
N VAL A 91 8.89 -2.68 -13.11
CA VAL A 91 7.57 -3.10 -12.66
C VAL A 91 6.58 -1.95 -12.86
N THR A 92 5.52 -2.21 -13.62
CA THR A 92 4.43 -1.26 -13.81
C THR A 92 3.43 -1.38 -12.66
N VAL A 93 3.22 -0.29 -11.92
CA VAL A 93 2.27 -0.24 -10.79
C VAL A 93 1.07 0.60 -11.17
N THR A 94 -0.11 -0.01 -11.17
CA THR A 94 -1.39 0.66 -11.41
C THR A 94 -2.18 0.75 -10.10
N ARG A 95 -2.54 1.96 -9.71
CA ARG A 95 -3.42 2.23 -8.57
C ARG A 95 -4.83 2.53 -9.06
N MET A 96 -5.80 1.74 -8.63
CA MET A 96 -7.21 2.00 -8.91
C MET A 96 -7.78 2.89 -7.80
N ILE A 97 -8.52 3.92 -8.20
CA ILE A 97 -9.10 4.90 -7.29
C ILE A 97 -10.54 5.14 -7.71
N SER A 98 -11.47 4.99 -6.78
CA SER A 98 -12.87 5.33 -7.02
C SER A 98 -13.06 6.84 -6.89
N THR A 99 -13.40 7.51 -8.00
CA THR A 99 -13.65 8.96 -8.01
C THR A 99 -14.94 9.32 -7.26
N GLY A 100 -14.98 10.48 -6.63
CA GLY A 100 -16.12 10.93 -5.81
C GLY A 100 -16.28 10.16 -4.49
N THR A 101 -15.25 9.44 -4.05
CA THR A 101 -15.29 8.64 -2.82
C THR A 101 -14.20 9.05 -1.83
N ILE A 102 -14.23 8.42 -0.65
CA ILE A 102 -13.18 8.58 0.37
C ILE A 102 -11.79 8.15 -0.15
N GLU A 103 -11.72 7.22 -1.10
CA GLU A 103 -10.45 6.77 -1.69
C GLU A 103 -9.73 7.89 -2.44
N GLU A 104 -10.48 8.71 -3.20
CA GLU A 104 -9.94 9.88 -3.88
C GLU A 104 -9.36 10.88 -2.88
N ARG A 105 -10.06 11.14 -1.78
CA ARG A 105 -9.58 12.03 -0.72
C ARG A 105 -8.32 11.49 -0.03
N ILE A 106 -8.30 10.19 0.26
CA ILE A 106 -7.11 9.53 0.81
C ILE A 106 -5.93 9.68 -0.15
N HIS A 107 -6.16 9.44 -1.44
CA HIS A 107 -5.12 9.57 -2.46
C HIS A 107 -4.52 10.98 -2.48
N GLN A 108 -5.35 12.02 -2.53
CA GLN A 108 -4.91 13.41 -2.50
C GLN A 108 -4.04 13.70 -1.27
N VAL A 109 -4.52 13.34 -0.08
CA VAL A 109 -3.78 13.55 1.18
C VAL A 109 -2.44 12.81 1.19
N LEU A 110 -2.38 11.60 0.64
CA LEU A 110 -1.14 10.82 0.58
C LEU A 110 -0.13 11.40 -0.41
N GLU A 111 -0.59 11.91 -1.56
CA GLU A 111 0.29 12.57 -2.53
C GLU A 111 0.84 13.90 -1.97
N GLU A 112 -0.01 14.74 -1.36
CA GLU A 112 0.42 15.97 -0.69
C GLU A 112 1.50 15.69 0.38
N LYS A 113 1.32 14.63 1.17
CA LYS A 113 2.29 14.22 2.19
C LYS A 113 3.60 13.72 1.59
N ARG A 114 3.54 12.98 0.48
CA ARG A 114 4.74 12.50 -0.22
C ARG A 114 5.55 13.66 -0.78
N GLU A 115 4.92 14.62 -1.43
CA GLU A 115 5.57 15.83 -1.95
C GLU A 115 6.26 16.63 -0.84
N LEU A 116 5.58 16.84 0.29
CA LEU A 116 6.16 17.50 1.47
C LEU A 116 7.38 16.73 2.01
N PHE A 117 7.28 15.42 2.11
CA PHE A 117 8.37 14.58 2.60
C PHE A 117 9.59 14.64 1.66
N ASP A 118 9.37 14.56 0.36
CA ASP A 118 10.43 14.68 -0.65
C ASP A 118 11.06 16.07 -0.65
N MET A 119 10.28 17.13 -0.47
CA MET A 119 10.77 18.51 -0.32
C MET A 119 11.68 18.64 0.91
N ILE A 120 11.26 18.11 2.06
CA ILE A 120 12.05 18.14 3.30
C ILE A 120 13.34 17.34 3.15
N LEU A 121 13.29 16.14 2.57
CA LEU A 121 14.48 15.33 2.35
C LEU A 121 15.45 15.96 1.34
N SER A 122 14.94 16.65 0.31
CA SER A 122 15.78 17.35 -0.65
C SER A 122 16.50 18.54 -0.03
N GLN A 123 15.88 19.23 0.92
CA GLN A 123 16.50 20.31 1.69
C GLN A 123 17.44 19.81 2.79
N ALA A 124 17.21 18.60 3.32
CA ALA A 124 18.04 17.98 4.36
C ALA A 124 19.38 17.42 3.87
N LYS A 125 19.78 17.62 2.62
CA LYS A 125 21.11 17.25 2.09
C LYS A 125 22.25 18.14 2.59
N GLY A 126 22.01 19.03 3.55
CA GLY A 126 23.02 19.65 4.39
C GLY A 126 23.38 18.77 5.59
N PRO A 127 24.51 19.01 6.30
CA PRO A 127 24.87 18.23 7.48
C PRO A 127 23.75 18.31 8.51
N ALA A 128 23.06 17.17 8.71
CA ALA A 128 21.88 17.05 9.57
C ALA A 128 22.21 17.44 11.01
N LYS A 129 21.88 18.66 11.39
CA LYS A 129 21.63 19.03 12.78
C LYS A 129 20.17 19.42 12.90
N SER A 130 19.49 18.66 13.63
CA SER A 130 18.12 18.72 14.14
C SER A 130 17.14 17.78 13.42
N GLY A 131 16.84 16.68 14.07
CA GLY A 131 15.64 15.93 13.77
C GLY A 131 14.43 16.86 13.94
N LEU A 132 13.43 16.71 13.05
CA LEU A 132 12.14 17.37 13.17
C LEU A 132 11.59 17.16 14.58
N SER A 133 11.20 18.25 15.25
CA SER A 133 10.56 18.14 16.55
C SER A 133 9.19 17.45 16.38
N GLN A 134 8.66 16.95 17.50
CA GLN A 134 7.33 16.36 17.50
C GLN A 134 6.27 17.36 17.03
N GLU A 135 6.46 18.64 17.38
CA GLU A 135 5.61 19.77 16.97
C GLU A 135 5.68 20.05 15.47
N ASP A 136 6.87 19.96 14.87
CA ASP A 136 7.04 20.10 13.42
C ASP A 136 6.32 18.97 12.67
N ILE A 137 6.39 17.75 13.18
CA ILE A 137 5.69 16.60 12.60
C ILE A 137 4.17 16.76 12.72
N PHE A 138 3.65 17.18 13.89
CA PHE A 138 2.22 17.43 14.07
C PHE A 138 1.74 18.60 13.22
N GLY A 139 2.54 19.66 13.08
CA GLY A 139 2.25 20.80 12.22
C GLY A 139 2.17 20.43 10.74
N LEU A 140 3.09 19.62 10.24
CA LEU A 140 3.07 19.10 8.86
C LEU A 140 1.79 18.32 8.53
N PHE A 141 1.22 17.65 9.51
CA PHE A 141 0.00 16.86 9.32
C PHE A 141 -1.27 17.62 9.68
N GLN A 142 -1.18 18.91 10.08
CA GLN A 142 -2.29 19.69 10.62
C GLN A 142 -3.04 18.95 11.76
N LEU A 143 -2.31 18.15 12.52
CA LEU A 143 -2.84 17.44 13.68
C LEU A 143 -2.64 18.31 14.93
N LYS A 144 -3.68 18.42 15.77
CA LYS A 144 -3.53 19.05 17.09
C LYS A 144 -2.77 18.11 18.01
N MET A 145 -1.78 18.64 18.75
CA MET A 145 -1.07 17.89 19.78
C MET A 145 -2.06 17.41 20.86
N PRO A 146 -1.97 16.16 21.30
CA PRO A 146 -2.70 15.71 22.48
C PRO A 146 -2.18 16.50 23.69
N GLY A 147 -3.01 17.37 24.25
CA GLY A 147 -2.66 18.18 25.42
C GLY A 147 -2.54 19.69 25.20
N SER A 148 -2.68 20.21 23.98
CA SER A 148 -2.93 21.63 23.78
C SER A 148 -4.40 21.92 24.11
N GLY A 149 -4.68 22.05 25.41
CA GLY A 149 -6.00 22.38 25.91
C GLY A 149 -6.38 23.78 25.48
N ASP A 150 -7.39 23.88 24.63
CA ASP A 150 -8.36 24.95 24.69
C ASP A 150 -9.65 24.32 25.21
N ASP A 151 -9.83 24.48 26.53
CA ASP A 151 -11.09 24.22 27.21
C ASP A 151 -12.16 25.15 26.62
N LEU A 152 -12.89 24.65 25.64
CA LEU A 152 -14.17 25.25 25.29
C LEU A 152 -15.24 24.67 26.20
N ILE A 153 -15.27 25.16 27.42
CA ILE A 153 -16.50 25.16 28.21
C ILE A 153 -17.42 26.20 27.54
N GLY A 154 -18.20 25.75 26.58
CA GLY A 154 -19.27 26.51 25.99
C GLY A 154 -20.40 26.64 27.01
N GLN A 155 -20.68 27.85 27.41
CA GLN A 155 -21.87 28.22 28.13
C GLN A 155 -23.11 27.87 27.29
N VAL A 156 -23.95 26.99 27.86
CA VAL A 156 -25.36 26.89 27.46
C VAL A 156 -26.12 27.85 28.40
N ALA A 157 -26.69 28.83 27.82
CA ALA A 157 -27.77 29.64 28.40
C ALA A 157 -28.94 29.64 27.41
#